data_ceda7513a3df2d4da76665932d98ff98
#
_entry.id   ceda7513a3df2d4da76665932d98ff98
#
_cell.length_a   1.000
_cell.length_b   1.000
_cell.length_c   1.000
_cell.angle_alpha   90.00
_cell.angle_beta   90.00
_cell.angle_gamma   90.00
#
_symmetry.space_group_name_H-M   'P 1'
#
loop_
_entity.id
_entity.type
_entity.pdbx_description
1 polymer ?
#
loop_
_entity_poly.entity_id
_entity_poly.type
_entity_poly.pdbx_seq_one_letter_code
_entity_poly.pdbx_strand_id
1 'polypeptide(L)'
;MATERLPMRHIREILRLKWRLQRSHRETARSLGISPGAVASVISRATAIGLTWDALEGVSDDTLEHRLYGPKVTGRAARPRPDPAWIHTELRRAGVTLELLHLEYLPQQPDGYRYSAFCAHYRDWLARQRLSMRQVHKAGEKLFVDYSGKKPEIVEAATGAGRTVELFVAVLGASNYTYAEATETQRSADFIQSHGRAVEYLGGVPAAIVPDQLKTGIRDACRYEPILQRTYEEWANHYPTAILPARPAKPRDKAKVEVAVQVAQRWILARLRHETFFSLDRLNARIRELLADLNARPMKGYGGASRRDLFTRFDQPALRPLPAERFVYTEWRQARVNIDYHVDVERHLYSVPHRLIHQTVDLRLSATTLEVFQRGTRIWVHRRSPHAGGFTTIPEHMPHAHRAHLEWSPTRLIRWGATVGPHTAALVEQILASRPHPEQGYRSCLGLLRLAKQYGPERVEAASGRAVAVGARSYRHVEAMLKHGLDRVPFEPDDPPPSPRRVHDNVRGPAYYQQELPHAD
;
A
#
# COMPACT_ATOMS: atom_id res chain seq x y z
N MET A 1 -24.48 33.94 45.23
CA MET A 1 -25.00 32.73 44.53
C MET A 1 -26.48 32.60 44.84
N ALA A 2 -27.37 32.59 43.87
CA ALA A 2 -28.80 32.35 44.11
C ALA A 2 -28.96 30.90 44.54
N THR A 3 -29.42 30.71 45.77
CA THR A 3 -29.72 29.37 46.31
C THR A 3 -30.81 28.73 45.50
N GLU A 4 -30.53 27.56 44.92
CA GLU A 4 -31.51 26.80 44.13
C GLU A 4 -32.75 26.51 45.02
N ARG A 5 -33.95 26.73 44.46
CA ARG A 5 -35.21 26.50 45.19
C ARG A 5 -35.37 25.02 45.44
N LEU A 6 -35.80 24.68 46.68
CA LEU A 6 -36.17 23.28 46.98
C LEU A 6 -37.34 22.80 46.11
N PRO A 7 -37.33 21.54 45.65
CA PRO A 7 -38.48 20.95 44.95
C PRO A 7 -39.75 20.99 45.80
N MET A 8 -40.91 21.23 45.19
CA MET A 8 -42.18 21.36 45.90
C MET A 8 -42.49 20.13 46.74
N ARG A 9 -42.10 18.94 46.31
CA ARG A 9 -42.18 17.71 47.10
C ARG A 9 -41.45 17.86 48.45
N HIS A 10 -40.25 18.43 48.49
CA HIS A 10 -39.53 18.66 49.75
C HIS A 10 -40.20 19.74 50.59
N ILE A 11 -40.78 20.77 49.99
CA ILE A 11 -41.51 21.83 50.70
C ILE A 11 -42.74 21.27 51.41
N ARG A 12 -43.55 20.47 50.73
CA ARG A 12 -44.68 19.78 51.34
C ARG A 12 -44.28 18.88 52.50
N GLU A 13 -43.19 18.15 52.34
CA GLU A 13 -42.71 17.24 53.38
C GLU A 13 -42.12 18.02 54.56
N ILE A 14 -41.49 19.17 54.36
CA ILE A 14 -41.10 20.09 55.45
C ILE A 14 -42.33 20.54 56.21
N LEU A 15 -43.38 21.02 55.56
CA LEU A 15 -44.60 21.48 56.17
C LEU A 15 -45.29 20.34 56.94
N ARG A 16 -45.38 19.11 56.39
CA ARG A 16 -45.90 17.93 57.06
C ARG A 16 -45.12 17.57 58.32
N LEU A 17 -43.79 17.49 58.23
CA LEU A 17 -42.95 17.13 59.37
C LEU A 17 -43.04 18.18 60.48
N LYS A 18 -43.11 19.45 60.10
CA LYS A 18 -43.17 20.57 61.06
C LYS A 18 -44.55 20.74 61.68
N TRP A 19 -45.61 20.80 60.93
CA TRP A 19 -46.91 21.18 61.39
C TRP A 19 -47.79 19.97 61.85
N ARG A 20 -47.71 18.87 61.16
CA ARG A 20 -48.50 17.66 61.52
C ARG A 20 -47.73 16.76 62.50
N LEU A 21 -46.44 16.55 62.29
CA LEU A 21 -45.62 15.63 63.10
C LEU A 21 -44.80 16.35 64.21
N GLN A 22 -44.87 17.67 64.32
CA GLN A 22 -44.21 18.52 65.33
C GLN A 22 -42.73 18.26 65.52
N ARG A 23 -42.00 17.88 64.42
CA ARG A 23 -40.60 17.62 64.48
C ARG A 23 -39.76 18.92 64.56
N SER A 24 -38.62 18.86 65.21
CA SER A 24 -37.70 19.99 65.24
C SER A 24 -37.11 20.34 63.84
N HIS A 25 -36.59 21.55 63.65
CA HIS A 25 -35.91 21.93 62.39
C HIS A 25 -34.72 21.01 62.09
N ARG A 26 -33.98 20.57 63.11
CA ARG A 26 -32.83 19.68 62.94
C ARG A 26 -33.21 18.27 62.53
N GLU A 27 -34.27 17.71 63.11
CA GLU A 27 -34.81 16.39 62.73
C GLU A 27 -35.38 16.41 61.32
N THR A 28 -36.12 17.46 60.97
CA THR A 28 -36.68 17.64 59.61
C THR A 28 -35.57 17.75 58.58
N ALA A 29 -34.54 18.57 58.89
CA ALA A 29 -33.37 18.73 58.00
C ALA A 29 -32.61 17.41 57.79
N ARG A 30 -32.43 16.62 58.85
CA ARG A 30 -31.75 15.32 58.79
C ARG A 30 -32.57 14.30 57.99
N SER A 31 -33.89 14.27 58.19
CA SER A 31 -34.79 13.38 57.46
C SER A 31 -34.79 13.62 55.94
N LEU A 32 -34.65 14.87 55.53
CA LEU A 32 -34.73 15.28 54.14
C LEU A 32 -33.37 15.50 53.44
N GLY A 33 -32.26 15.37 54.19
CA GLY A 33 -30.93 15.60 53.68
C GLY A 33 -30.66 17.07 53.30
N ILE A 34 -31.27 18.02 53.96
CA ILE A 34 -31.18 19.45 53.70
C ILE A 34 -30.62 20.22 54.90
N SER A 35 -30.30 21.50 54.72
CA SER A 35 -29.82 22.31 55.85
C SER A 35 -30.96 22.76 56.77
N PRO A 36 -30.74 22.90 58.11
CA PRO A 36 -31.74 23.44 59.02
C PRO A 36 -32.18 24.87 58.65
N GLY A 37 -31.31 25.66 58.05
CA GLY A 37 -31.64 26.98 57.53
C GLY A 37 -32.61 26.97 56.36
N ALA A 38 -32.54 25.95 55.52
CA ALA A 38 -33.50 25.77 54.43
C ALA A 38 -34.92 25.43 54.99
N VAL A 39 -34.98 24.55 55.99
CA VAL A 39 -36.22 24.26 56.72
C VAL A 39 -36.82 25.51 57.37
N ALA A 40 -36.00 26.27 58.11
CA ALA A 40 -36.42 27.52 58.75
C ALA A 40 -36.95 28.54 57.71
N SER A 41 -36.29 28.69 56.60
CA SER A 41 -36.69 29.60 55.50
C SER A 41 -38.06 29.24 54.92
N VAL A 42 -38.32 27.95 54.70
CA VAL A 42 -39.63 27.50 54.19
C VAL A 42 -40.72 27.76 55.22
N ILE A 43 -40.50 27.42 56.50
CA ILE A 43 -41.48 27.63 57.56
C ILE A 43 -41.75 29.12 57.77
N SER A 44 -40.71 29.97 57.84
CA SER A 44 -40.88 31.41 57.99
C SER A 44 -41.73 32.00 56.86
N ARG A 45 -41.52 31.60 55.63
CA ARG A 45 -42.35 32.03 54.47
C ARG A 45 -43.79 31.57 54.58
N ALA A 46 -44.01 30.29 54.92
CA ALA A 46 -45.32 29.72 55.05
C ALA A 46 -46.11 30.40 56.21
N THR A 47 -45.45 30.69 57.34
CA THR A 47 -46.02 31.43 58.43
C THR A 47 -46.35 32.86 58.08
N ALA A 48 -45.45 33.55 57.37
CA ALA A 48 -45.61 34.94 56.94
C ALA A 48 -46.86 35.17 56.02
N ILE A 49 -47.25 34.13 55.27
CA ILE A 49 -48.47 34.16 54.44
C ILE A 49 -49.71 33.56 55.14
N GLY A 50 -49.61 33.23 56.41
CA GLY A 50 -50.72 32.66 57.20
C GLY A 50 -51.17 31.24 56.76
N LEU A 51 -50.21 30.48 56.12
CA LEU A 51 -50.53 29.14 55.66
C LEU A 51 -50.59 28.16 56.84
N THR A 52 -51.68 27.36 56.89
CA THR A 52 -51.85 26.29 57.89
C THR A 52 -51.86 24.93 57.21
N TRP A 53 -51.63 23.85 57.98
CA TRP A 53 -51.63 22.50 57.43
C TRP A 53 -53.00 22.14 56.75
N ASP A 54 -54.13 22.50 57.36
CA ASP A 54 -55.42 22.21 56.81
C ASP A 54 -55.71 22.95 55.50
N ALA A 55 -55.14 24.14 55.37
CA ALA A 55 -55.23 24.91 54.13
C ALA A 55 -54.37 24.37 52.95
N LEU A 56 -53.52 23.34 53.18
CA LEU A 56 -52.75 22.65 52.18
C LEU A 56 -53.48 21.49 51.50
N GLU A 57 -54.58 20.99 52.11
CA GLU A 57 -55.33 19.90 51.53
C GLU A 57 -56.02 20.36 50.22
N GLY A 58 -55.76 19.66 49.11
CA GLY A 58 -56.28 20.03 47.79
C GLY A 58 -55.57 21.13 47.03
N VAL A 59 -54.57 21.78 47.61
CA VAL A 59 -53.74 22.81 46.87
C VAL A 59 -52.76 22.16 45.98
N SER A 60 -52.71 22.54 44.68
CA SER A 60 -51.72 22.06 43.73
C SER A 60 -50.32 22.61 44.06
N ASP A 61 -49.28 21.93 43.56
CA ASP A 61 -47.89 22.34 43.77
C ASP A 61 -47.61 23.73 43.17
N ASP A 62 -48.16 24.03 41.99
CA ASP A 62 -48.03 25.33 41.35
C ASP A 62 -48.68 26.46 42.17
N THR A 63 -49.85 26.22 42.74
CA THR A 63 -50.56 27.17 43.60
C THR A 63 -49.78 27.40 44.89
N LEU A 64 -49.25 26.36 45.50
CA LEU A 64 -48.45 26.44 46.72
C LEU A 64 -47.13 27.18 46.43
N GLU A 65 -46.46 26.88 45.32
CA GLU A 65 -45.26 27.59 44.89
C GLU A 65 -45.53 29.08 44.69
N HIS A 66 -46.62 29.41 44.02
CA HIS A 66 -47.04 30.79 43.80
C HIS A 66 -47.28 31.55 45.10
N ARG A 67 -47.96 30.92 46.07
CA ARG A 67 -48.22 31.52 47.40
C ARG A 67 -46.95 31.74 48.23
N LEU A 68 -46.05 30.76 48.23
CA LEU A 68 -44.81 30.83 49.01
C LEU A 68 -43.73 31.74 48.41
N TYR A 69 -43.67 31.88 47.12
CA TYR A 69 -42.58 32.55 46.40
C TYR A 69 -43.03 33.67 45.47
N GLY A 70 -44.34 33.90 45.34
CA GLY A 70 -44.90 34.83 44.39
C GLY A 70 -44.84 34.31 42.92
N PRO A 71 -45.30 35.06 41.97
CA PRO A 71 -45.17 34.71 40.58
C PRO A 71 -43.69 34.46 40.25
N LYS A 72 -43.39 33.40 39.49
CA LYS A 72 -42.08 33.22 38.95
C LYS A 72 -41.73 34.50 38.17
N VAL A 73 -40.91 35.36 38.76
CA VAL A 73 -40.32 36.44 37.99
C VAL A 73 -39.47 35.75 36.94
N THR A 74 -40.06 35.52 35.79
CA THR A 74 -39.35 35.16 34.59
C THR A 74 -38.42 36.34 34.35
N GLY A 75 -37.20 36.21 34.87
CA GLY A 75 -36.20 37.28 34.82
C GLY A 75 -36.02 37.77 33.38
N ARG A 76 -35.76 39.06 33.23
CA ARG A 76 -35.38 39.77 32.03
C ARG A 76 -36.07 39.23 30.78
N ALA A 77 -36.77 40.09 30.02
CA ALA A 77 -37.32 39.72 28.73
C ALA A 77 -36.35 38.80 27.99
N ALA A 78 -36.86 37.59 27.63
CA ALA A 78 -36.02 36.55 27.06
C ALA A 78 -35.36 37.16 25.81
N ARG A 79 -34.05 37.30 25.86
CA ARG A 79 -33.29 37.83 24.72
C ARG A 79 -33.66 37.05 23.46
N PRO A 80 -33.87 37.71 22.33
CA PRO A 80 -34.20 37.03 21.07
C PRO A 80 -33.10 36.02 20.76
N ARG A 81 -33.51 34.78 20.61
CA ARG A 81 -32.55 33.69 20.30
C ARG A 81 -32.14 33.74 18.86
N PRO A 82 -30.84 33.55 18.55
CA PRO A 82 -30.39 33.42 17.17
C PRO A 82 -31.03 32.18 16.55
N ASP A 83 -31.42 32.23 15.29
CA ASP A 83 -31.90 31.06 14.56
C ASP A 83 -30.73 30.14 14.18
N PRO A 84 -30.62 28.97 14.82
CA PRO A 84 -29.49 28.09 14.55
C PRO A 84 -29.59 27.40 13.20
N ALA A 85 -30.77 27.28 12.58
CA ALA A 85 -30.93 26.68 11.27
C ALA A 85 -30.42 27.64 10.18
N TRP A 86 -30.70 28.93 10.33
CA TRP A 86 -30.12 29.95 9.48
C TRP A 86 -28.59 29.99 9.61
N ILE A 87 -28.05 30.04 10.83
CA ILE A 87 -26.61 29.98 11.07
C ILE A 87 -25.97 28.77 10.37
N HIS A 88 -26.60 27.60 10.47
CA HIS A 88 -26.09 26.37 9.87
C HIS A 88 -26.08 26.41 8.34
N THR A 89 -27.09 27.06 7.75
CA THR A 89 -27.20 27.20 6.29
C THR A 89 -26.15 28.16 5.75
N GLU A 90 -25.98 29.32 6.40
CA GLU A 90 -25.02 30.33 5.97
C GLU A 90 -23.56 29.87 6.13
N LEU A 91 -23.22 29.14 7.20
CA LEU A 91 -21.88 28.57 7.39
C LEU A 91 -21.44 27.59 6.30
N ARG A 92 -22.34 27.11 5.43
CA ARG A 92 -21.98 26.28 4.27
C ARG A 92 -21.45 27.08 3.10
N ARG A 93 -21.62 28.40 3.11
CA ARG A 93 -21.12 29.29 2.07
C ARG A 93 -19.64 29.58 2.30
N ALA A 94 -18.87 29.61 1.24
CA ALA A 94 -17.44 29.88 1.33
C ALA A 94 -17.16 31.25 1.95
N GLY A 95 -16.26 31.33 2.93
CA GLY A 95 -15.86 32.57 3.60
C GLY A 95 -16.78 33.04 4.72
N VAL A 96 -17.92 32.41 4.98
CA VAL A 96 -18.84 32.77 6.07
C VAL A 96 -18.33 32.18 7.38
N THR A 97 -18.24 33.02 8.41
CA THR A 97 -17.78 32.64 9.77
C THR A 97 -18.86 32.91 10.80
N LEU A 98 -18.76 32.26 11.97
CA LEU A 98 -19.68 32.54 13.11
C LEU A 98 -19.57 34.00 13.56
N GLU A 99 -18.41 34.60 13.44
CA GLU A 99 -18.19 36.01 13.78
C GLU A 99 -18.94 36.93 12.85
N LEU A 100 -18.88 36.70 11.53
CA LEU A 100 -19.64 37.45 10.54
C LEU A 100 -21.14 37.34 10.80
N LEU A 101 -21.65 36.13 11.02
CA LEU A 101 -23.06 35.89 11.31
C LEU A 101 -23.53 36.53 12.63
N HIS A 102 -22.66 36.65 13.61
CA HIS A 102 -22.95 37.37 14.83
C HIS A 102 -23.03 38.90 14.60
N LEU A 103 -22.15 39.44 13.75
CA LEU A 103 -22.21 40.86 13.35
C LEU A 103 -23.47 41.15 12.55
N GLU A 104 -23.98 40.25 11.75
CA GLU A 104 -25.25 40.37 11.01
C GLU A 104 -26.50 40.21 11.92
N TYR A 105 -26.37 39.39 12.98
CA TYR A 105 -27.45 39.20 13.96
C TYR A 105 -27.68 40.41 14.86
N LEU A 106 -26.62 41.08 15.33
CA LEU A 106 -26.72 42.19 16.28
C LEU A 106 -27.55 43.39 15.78
N PRO A 107 -27.44 43.87 14.54
CA PRO A 107 -28.27 44.99 14.03
C PRO A 107 -29.76 44.65 14.01
N GLN A 108 -30.12 43.39 13.78
CA GLN A 108 -31.51 42.92 13.79
C GLN A 108 -32.04 42.68 15.20
N GLN A 109 -31.13 42.42 16.16
CA GLN A 109 -31.46 42.13 17.54
C GLN A 109 -30.50 42.86 18.50
N PRO A 110 -30.68 44.17 18.72
CA PRO A 110 -29.77 44.99 19.54
C PRO A 110 -29.57 44.46 20.98
N ASP A 111 -30.61 43.88 21.57
CA ASP A 111 -30.57 43.22 22.90
C ASP A 111 -30.20 41.74 22.85
N GLY A 112 -29.71 41.28 21.69
CA GLY A 112 -29.35 39.89 21.43
C GLY A 112 -28.23 39.32 22.29
N TYR A 113 -27.87 38.09 22.02
CA TYR A 113 -26.79 37.42 22.71
C TYR A 113 -25.41 37.90 22.28
N ARG A 114 -24.47 38.04 23.21
CA ARG A 114 -23.06 38.28 22.91
C ARG A 114 -22.45 37.08 22.21
N TYR A 115 -21.34 37.25 21.52
CA TYR A 115 -20.70 36.27 20.65
C TYR A 115 -20.54 34.88 21.29
N SER A 116 -20.01 34.82 22.52
CA SER A 116 -19.82 33.54 23.22
C SER A 116 -21.12 32.75 23.44
N ALA A 117 -22.20 33.45 23.83
CA ALA A 117 -23.50 32.85 24.04
C ALA A 117 -24.19 32.51 22.69
N PHE A 118 -24.04 33.34 21.67
CA PHE A 118 -24.48 33.07 20.30
C PHE A 118 -23.84 31.75 19.78
N CYS A 119 -22.52 31.60 19.91
CA CYS A 119 -21.82 30.38 19.55
C CYS A 119 -22.28 29.17 20.39
N ALA A 120 -22.53 29.37 21.70
CA ALA A 120 -23.01 28.29 22.56
C ALA A 120 -24.39 27.79 22.11
N HIS A 121 -25.34 28.68 21.82
CA HIS A 121 -26.66 28.31 21.29
C HIS A 121 -26.59 27.50 20.01
N TYR A 122 -25.72 27.91 19.07
CA TYR A 122 -25.53 27.15 17.83
C TYR A 122 -24.90 25.77 18.08
N ARG A 123 -23.87 25.68 18.95
CA ARG A 123 -23.25 24.40 19.31
C ARG A 123 -24.22 23.44 19.99
N ASP A 124 -25.04 23.92 20.91
CA ASP A 124 -26.06 23.12 21.58
C ASP A 124 -27.11 22.60 20.59
N TRP A 125 -27.56 23.44 19.67
CA TRP A 125 -28.45 23.01 18.60
C TRP A 125 -27.79 21.98 17.69
N LEU A 126 -26.57 22.22 17.25
CA LEU A 126 -25.80 21.31 16.40
C LEU A 126 -25.57 19.95 17.08
N ALA A 127 -25.31 19.95 18.39
CA ALA A 127 -25.17 18.72 19.17
C ALA A 127 -26.47 17.89 19.17
N ARG A 128 -27.64 18.52 19.22
CA ARG A 128 -28.95 17.86 19.13
C ARG A 128 -29.27 17.34 17.73
N GLN A 129 -28.77 18.02 16.67
CA GLN A 129 -28.93 17.58 15.28
C GLN A 129 -28.02 16.39 14.91
N ARG A 130 -26.96 16.17 15.67
CA ARG A 130 -26.05 15.03 15.46
C ARG A 130 -26.69 13.72 15.92
N LEU A 131 -27.72 13.29 15.20
CA LEU A 131 -28.26 11.95 15.35
C LEU A 131 -27.20 10.95 14.87
N SER A 132 -26.77 10.06 15.77
CA SER A 132 -25.84 8.98 15.45
C SER A 132 -26.57 7.65 15.60
N MET A 133 -26.73 6.94 14.48
CA MET A 133 -27.28 5.59 14.51
C MET A 133 -26.23 4.65 15.11
N ARG A 134 -26.61 3.87 16.11
CA ARG A 134 -25.74 2.85 16.67
C ARG A 134 -25.52 1.77 15.62
N GLN A 135 -24.25 1.60 15.19
CA GLN A 135 -23.90 0.53 14.26
C GLN A 135 -23.82 -0.80 14.99
N VAL A 136 -24.44 -1.82 14.41
CA VAL A 136 -24.31 -3.21 14.85
C VAL A 136 -23.22 -3.86 14.02
N HIS A 137 -22.22 -4.43 14.68
CA HIS A 137 -21.15 -5.18 14.04
C HIS A 137 -21.39 -6.66 14.26
N LYS A 138 -21.49 -7.43 13.17
CA LYS A 138 -21.61 -8.88 13.22
C LYS A 138 -20.25 -9.52 13.45
N ALA A 139 -20.23 -10.65 14.14
CA ALA A 139 -19.02 -11.42 14.38
C ALA A 139 -18.39 -11.90 13.07
N GLY A 140 -17.06 -11.81 12.96
CA GLY A 140 -16.29 -12.21 11.78
C GLY A 140 -16.58 -11.40 10.51
N GLU A 141 -17.42 -10.34 10.57
CA GLU A 141 -17.84 -9.63 9.36
C GLU A 141 -16.79 -8.64 8.87
N LYS A 142 -16.36 -7.70 9.71
CA LYS A 142 -15.54 -6.56 9.29
C LYS A 142 -14.26 -6.40 10.12
N LEU A 143 -13.15 -6.26 9.42
CA LEU A 143 -11.88 -5.80 9.96
C LEU A 143 -11.63 -4.38 9.45
N PHE A 144 -11.58 -3.42 10.37
CA PHE A 144 -11.28 -2.04 10.08
C PHE A 144 -9.76 -1.81 10.18
N VAL A 145 -9.17 -1.14 9.20
CA VAL A 145 -7.73 -0.92 9.15
C VAL A 145 -7.38 0.52 8.86
N ASP A 146 -6.31 1.01 9.50
CA ASP A 146 -5.81 2.37 9.31
C ASP A 146 -4.36 2.50 9.81
N TYR A 147 -3.69 3.59 9.44
CA TYR A 147 -2.42 3.97 10.02
C TYR A 147 -2.58 5.05 11.09
N SER A 148 -1.78 4.96 12.14
CA SER A 148 -1.74 5.97 13.19
C SER A 148 -1.10 7.27 12.69
N GLY A 149 -1.72 8.42 12.96
CA GLY A 149 -1.08 9.72 12.69
C GLY A 149 0.14 10.02 13.57
N LYS A 150 0.29 9.34 14.72
CA LYS A 150 1.49 9.38 15.55
C LYS A 150 2.40 8.22 15.18
N LYS A 151 3.68 8.54 14.96
CA LYS A 151 4.68 7.62 14.46
C LYS A 151 5.67 7.26 15.55
N PRO A 152 6.01 5.97 15.74
CA PRO A 152 7.14 5.58 16.55
C PRO A 152 8.47 5.87 15.85
N GLU A 153 9.56 5.87 16.59
CA GLU A 153 10.90 6.16 16.11
C GLU A 153 11.83 4.98 16.35
N ILE A 154 12.74 4.76 15.42
CA ILE A 154 13.86 3.83 15.52
C ILE A 154 15.16 4.62 15.37
N VAL A 155 16.13 4.33 16.20
CA VAL A 155 17.44 4.99 16.21
C VAL A 155 18.45 4.09 15.49
N GLU A 156 19.19 4.63 14.56
CA GLU A 156 20.29 3.91 13.92
C GLU A 156 21.46 3.77 14.90
N ALA A 157 21.86 2.55 15.22
CA ALA A 157 22.86 2.28 16.24
C ALA A 157 24.25 2.89 15.93
N ALA A 158 24.59 3.06 14.64
CA ALA A 158 25.90 3.58 14.22
C ALA A 158 25.98 5.11 14.28
N THR A 159 24.90 5.80 13.92
CA THR A 159 24.89 7.27 13.74
C THR A 159 24.13 8.00 14.85
N GLY A 160 23.27 7.31 15.59
CA GLY A 160 22.34 7.92 16.54
C GLY A 160 21.18 8.66 15.85
N ALA A 161 21.08 8.60 14.52
CA ALA A 161 20.02 9.27 13.77
C ALA A 161 18.67 8.57 14.01
N GLY A 162 17.66 9.36 14.41
CA GLY A 162 16.29 8.88 14.55
C GLY A 162 15.57 8.86 13.20
N ARG A 163 14.86 7.76 12.90
CA ARG A 163 13.94 7.69 11.78
C ARG A 163 12.55 7.27 12.23
N THR A 164 11.55 7.93 11.72
CA THR A 164 10.16 7.60 12.01
C THR A 164 9.71 6.42 11.17
N VAL A 165 8.90 5.54 11.78
CA VAL A 165 8.22 4.42 11.12
C VAL A 165 6.72 4.55 11.31
N GLU A 166 5.95 3.81 10.53
CA GLU A 166 4.49 3.90 10.56
C GLU A 166 3.91 2.87 11.54
N LEU A 167 2.74 3.15 12.12
CA LEU A 167 2.02 2.19 12.95
C LEU A 167 0.72 1.79 12.27
N PHE A 168 0.67 0.58 11.75
CA PHE A 168 -0.53 -0.05 11.22
C PHE A 168 -1.40 -0.57 12.36
N VAL A 169 -2.72 -0.35 12.27
CA VAL A 169 -3.71 -0.81 13.25
C VAL A 169 -4.88 -1.47 12.54
N ALA A 170 -5.27 -2.65 12.99
CA ALA A 170 -6.44 -3.38 12.51
C ALA A 170 -7.33 -3.79 13.69
N VAL A 171 -8.66 -3.62 13.58
CA VAL A 171 -9.61 -3.93 14.65
C VAL A 171 -10.85 -4.64 14.11
N LEU A 172 -11.23 -5.74 14.75
CA LEU A 172 -12.48 -6.44 14.46
C LEU A 172 -13.70 -5.64 14.98
N GLY A 173 -14.75 -5.64 14.19
CA GLY A 173 -15.96 -4.86 14.47
C GLY A 173 -16.67 -5.28 15.75
N ALA A 174 -16.88 -6.56 15.98
CA ALA A 174 -17.69 -7.05 17.09
C ALA A 174 -16.92 -7.09 18.42
N SER A 175 -15.76 -7.75 18.48
CA SER A 175 -14.97 -7.93 19.71
C SER A 175 -14.10 -6.73 20.08
N ASN A 176 -13.82 -5.82 19.17
CA ASN A 176 -12.73 -4.83 19.27
C ASN A 176 -11.33 -5.46 19.40
N TYR A 177 -11.17 -6.74 19.05
CA TYR A 177 -9.87 -7.39 19.06
C TYR A 177 -8.95 -6.69 18.09
N THR A 178 -7.80 -6.27 18.59
CA THR A 178 -6.92 -5.33 17.90
C THR A 178 -5.61 -6.00 17.54
N TYR A 179 -5.13 -5.75 16.32
CA TYR A 179 -3.80 -6.01 15.84
C TYR A 179 -3.09 -4.69 15.58
N ALA A 180 -1.80 -4.62 15.86
CA ALA A 180 -0.96 -3.47 15.51
C ALA A 180 0.47 -3.91 15.25
N GLU A 181 1.14 -3.26 14.32
CA GLU A 181 2.56 -3.42 14.02
C GLU A 181 3.16 -2.14 13.47
N ALA A 182 4.47 -1.97 13.65
CA ALA A 182 5.23 -0.93 12.97
C ALA A 182 5.71 -1.43 11.59
N THR A 183 5.64 -0.55 10.59
CA THR A 183 6.13 -0.77 9.23
C THR A 183 7.07 0.34 8.81
N GLU A 184 7.97 0.08 7.85
CA GLU A 184 8.89 1.09 7.34
C GLU A 184 8.14 2.26 6.68
N THR A 185 7.12 1.95 5.91
CA THR A 185 6.36 2.92 5.12
C THR A 185 4.87 2.60 5.11
N GLN A 186 4.07 3.51 4.54
CA GLN A 186 2.66 3.24 4.19
C GLN A 186 2.48 2.82 2.72
N ARG A 187 3.56 2.41 2.05
CA ARG A 187 3.48 2.01 0.64
C ARG A 187 2.69 0.71 0.49
N SER A 188 2.22 0.46 -0.73
CA SER A 188 1.37 -0.71 -1.04
C SER A 188 1.95 -2.04 -0.56
N ALA A 189 3.28 -2.22 -0.63
CA ALA A 189 3.93 -3.42 -0.16
C ALA A 189 3.74 -3.64 1.34
N ASP A 190 4.07 -2.63 2.16
CA ASP A 190 3.91 -2.70 3.61
C ASP A 190 2.44 -2.84 4.00
N PHE A 191 1.57 -2.04 3.37
CA PHE A 191 0.13 -2.05 3.62
C PHE A 191 -0.49 -3.43 3.37
N ILE A 192 -0.25 -4.03 2.20
CA ILE A 192 -0.83 -5.33 1.83
C ILE A 192 -0.22 -6.46 2.67
N GLN A 193 1.09 -6.42 2.95
CA GLN A 193 1.73 -7.40 3.82
C GLN A 193 1.22 -7.32 5.26
N SER A 194 0.94 -6.11 5.77
CA SER A 194 0.34 -5.92 7.09
C SER A 194 -1.04 -6.56 7.21
N HIS A 195 -1.84 -6.51 6.14
CA HIS A 195 -3.12 -7.24 6.10
C HIS A 195 -2.92 -8.75 6.21
N GLY A 196 -1.94 -9.30 5.49
CA GLY A 196 -1.59 -10.72 5.59
C GLY A 196 -1.21 -11.13 7.02
N ARG A 197 -0.31 -10.37 7.65
CA ARG A 197 0.09 -10.62 9.05
C ARG A 197 -1.07 -10.42 10.05
N ALA A 198 -1.97 -9.47 9.77
CA ALA A 198 -3.16 -9.25 10.61
C ALA A 198 -4.11 -10.46 10.57
N VAL A 199 -4.45 -11.00 9.40
CA VAL A 199 -5.33 -12.18 9.29
C VAL A 199 -4.67 -13.44 9.86
N GLU A 200 -3.35 -13.57 9.74
CA GLU A 200 -2.58 -14.64 10.41
C GLU A 200 -2.64 -14.52 11.94
N TYR A 201 -2.46 -13.30 12.47
CA TYR A 201 -2.61 -13.04 13.91
C TYR A 201 -4.01 -13.36 14.43
N LEU A 202 -5.03 -13.08 13.62
CA LEU A 202 -6.42 -13.43 13.94
C LEU A 202 -6.70 -14.94 13.82
N GLY A 203 -5.83 -15.69 13.13
CA GLY A 203 -6.05 -17.11 12.85
C GLY A 203 -7.20 -17.39 11.90
N GLY A 204 -7.61 -16.38 11.10
CA GLY A 204 -8.70 -16.52 10.14
C GLY A 204 -9.01 -15.22 9.40
N VAL A 205 -9.85 -15.31 8.39
CA VAL A 205 -10.15 -14.24 7.45
C VAL A 205 -11.54 -13.66 7.69
N PRO A 206 -11.67 -12.35 7.95
CA PRO A 206 -12.99 -11.69 8.07
C PRO A 206 -13.68 -11.62 6.69
N ALA A 207 -15.01 -11.52 6.70
CA ALA A 207 -15.79 -11.43 5.47
C ALA A 207 -15.46 -10.18 4.65
N ALA A 208 -15.08 -9.08 5.31
CA ALA A 208 -14.70 -7.83 4.65
C ALA A 208 -13.59 -7.09 5.42
N ILE A 209 -12.74 -6.41 4.66
CA ILE A 209 -11.75 -5.43 5.14
C ILE A 209 -12.29 -4.04 4.83
N VAL A 210 -12.21 -3.14 5.80
CA VAL A 210 -12.64 -1.74 5.67
C VAL A 210 -11.43 -0.83 5.82
N PRO A 211 -10.69 -0.57 4.73
CA PRO A 211 -9.57 0.37 4.76
C PRO A 211 -10.04 1.81 4.72
N ASP A 212 -9.18 2.73 5.17
CA ASP A 212 -9.30 4.13 4.78
C ASP A 212 -9.01 4.31 3.28
N GLN A 213 -9.35 5.49 2.74
CA GLN A 213 -9.05 5.89 1.37
C GLN A 213 -7.55 6.23 1.20
N LEU A 214 -6.69 5.28 1.54
CA LEU A 214 -5.26 5.41 1.24
C LEU A 214 -5.04 5.19 -0.25
N LYS A 215 -4.36 6.12 -0.92
CA LYS A 215 -3.93 5.98 -2.33
C LYS A 215 -3.15 4.69 -2.59
N THR A 216 -2.61 4.08 -1.55
CA THR A 216 -1.88 2.81 -1.59
C THR A 216 -2.75 1.58 -1.84
N GLY A 217 -4.04 1.64 -1.47
CA GLY A 217 -4.99 0.54 -1.70
C GLY A 217 -6.07 0.86 -2.74
N ILE A 218 -6.30 2.14 -3.01
CA ILE A 218 -7.38 2.61 -3.89
C ILE A 218 -6.75 3.47 -5.00
N ARG A 219 -6.93 3.04 -6.25
CA ARG A 219 -6.45 3.76 -7.43
C ARG A 219 -7.26 5.02 -7.66
N ASP A 220 -8.60 4.91 -7.61
CA ASP A 220 -9.53 6.02 -7.79
C ASP A 220 -10.56 6.04 -6.66
N ALA A 221 -10.56 7.13 -5.89
CA ALA A 221 -11.49 7.33 -4.78
C ALA A 221 -12.82 7.90 -5.29
N CYS A 222 -13.64 7.08 -5.92
CA CYS A 222 -15.00 7.42 -6.26
C CYS A 222 -15.97 7.08 -5.11
N ARG A 223 -16.96 7.95 -4.86
CA ARG A 223 -17.95 7.73 -3.80
C ARG A 223 -18.82 6.50 -4.05
N TYR A 224 -19.06 6.16 -5.30
CA TYR A 224 -19.99 5.11 -5.70
C TYR A 224 -19.27 3.84 -6.15
N GLU A 225 -18.15 3.96 -6.88
CA GLU A 225 -17.38 2.85 -7.44
C GLU A 225 -15.87 3.10 -7.24
N PRO A 226 -15.30 2.81 -6.06
CA PRO A 226 -13.85 2.94 -5.85
C PRO A 226 -13.11 1.86 -6.63
N ILE A 227 -12.10 2.26 -7.41
CA ILE A 227 -11.22 1.33 -8.12
C ILE A 227 -10.07 0.95 -7.20
N LEU A 228 -9.98 -0.33 -6.87
CA LEU A 228 -8.90 -0.88 -6.07
C LEU A 228 -7.60 -1.01 -6.87
N GLN A 229 -6.47 -1.00 -6.16
CA GLN A 229 -5.20 -1.35 -6.76
C GLN A 229 -5.17 -2.85 -7.07
N ARG A 230 -4.69 -3.23 -8.26
CA ARG A 230 -4.71 -4.61 -8.76
C ARG A 230 -4.10 -5.64 -7.80
N THR A 231 -2.96 -5.31 -7.19
CA THR A 231 -2.32 -6.19 -6.20
C THR A 231 -3.18 -6.38 -4.94
N TYR A 232 -3.93 -5.35 -4.54
CA TYR A 232 -4.83 -5.45 -3.39
C TYR A 232 -6.07 -6.30 -3.71
N GLU A 233 -6.57 -6.23 -4.94
CA GLU A 233 -7.63 -7.14 -5.43
C GLU A 233 -7.14 -8.59 -5.46
N GLU A 234 -5.92 -8.84 -5.93
CA GLU A 234 -5.31 -10.17 -5.91
C GLU A 234 -5.16 -10.70 -4.49
N TRP A 235 -4.76 -9.84 -3.55
CA TRP A 235 -4.70 -10.18 -2.13
C TRP A 235 -6.10 -10.55 -1.59
N ALA A 236 -7.12 -9.75 -1.89
CA ALA A 236 -8.48 -10.00 -1.44
C ALA A 236 -9.07 -11.29 -2.02
N ASN A 237 -8.75 -11.61 -3.26
CA ASN A 237 -9.15 -12.87 -3.91
C ASN A 237 -8.43 -14.08 -3.30
N HIS A 238 -7.14 -13.93 -2.96
CA HIS A 238 -6.35 -14.99 -2.32
C HIS A 238 -6.89 -15.34 -0.93
N TYR A 239 -7.27 -14.35 -0.14
CA TYR A 239 -7.83 -14.50 1.21
C TYR A 239 -9.37 -14.50 1.24
N PRO A 240 -10.09 -14.94 0.25
CA PRO A 240 -11.52 -14.78 -0.09
C PRO A 240 -12.28 -13.79 0.84
N THR A 241 -11.88 -12.51 0.76
CA THR A 241 -12.47 -11.41 1.52
C THR A 241 -12.88 -10.26 0.59
N ALA A 242 -13.83 -9.43 1.02
CA ALA A 242 -14.23 -8.25 0.28
C ALA A 242 -13.51 -7.00 0.79
N ILE A 243 -13.07 -6.12 -0.11
CA ILE A 243 -12.57 -4.81 0.28
C ILE A 243 -13.73 -3.81 0.20
N LEU A 244 -14.03 -3.17 1.32
CA LEU A 244 -15.11 -2.18 1.45
C LEU A 244 -14.52 -0.82 1.86
N PRO A 245 -14.00 -0.01 0.93
CA PRO A 245 -13.42 1.27 1.26
C PRO A 245 -14.42 2.19 1.96
N ALA A 246 -13.97 2.90 3.00
CA ALA A 246 -14.79 3.89 3.67
C ALA A 246 -15.19 5.01 2.69
N ARG A 247 -16.44 5.47 2.77
CA ARG A 247 -16.96 6.51 1.86
C ARG A 247 -16.25 7.85 2.06
N PRO A 248 -15.92 8.57 0.97
CA PRO A 248 -15.34 9.91 1.08
C PRO A 248 -16.20 10.84 1.94
N ALA A 249 -15.55 11.66 2.77
CA ALA A 249 -16.18 12.68 3.61
C ALA A 249 -17.29 12.18 4.56
N LYS A 250 -17.30 10.87 4.93
CA LYS A 250 -18.20 10.32 5.94
C LYS A 250 -17.42 9.74 7.13
N PRO A 251 -16.96 10.59 8.08
CA PRO A 251 -16.18 10.15 9.25
C PRO A 251 -16.87 9.07 10.09
N ARG A 252 -18.20 9.01 10.06
CA ARG A 252 -18.97 8.01 10.83
C ARG A 252 -18.73 6.56 10.40
N ASP A 253 -18.37 6.34 9.14
CA ASP A 253 -18.04 4.99 8.64
C ASP A 253 -16.74 4.46 9.27
N LYS A 254 -15.86 5.37 9.78
CA LYS A 254 -14.57 5.10 10.39
C LYS A 254 -14.54 5.18 11.91
N ALA A 255 -15.60 5.62 12.56
CA ALA A 255 -15.62 5.87 14.00
C ALA A 255 -15.03 4.70 14.81
N LYS A 256 -15.22 3.46 14.34
CA LYS A 256 -14.69 2.25 14.98
C LYS A 256 -13.16 2.20 14.92
N VAL A 257 -12.56 2.39 13.74
CA VAL A 257 -11.11 2.34 13.58
C VAL A 257 -10.43 3.56 14.20
N GLU A 258 -11.04 4.75 14.11
CA GLU A 258 -10.51 5.96 14.76
C GLU A 258 -10.36 5.78 16.26
N VAL A 259 -11.39 5.21 16.91
CA VAL A 259 -11.33 4.87 18.35
C VAL A 259 -10.25 3.81 18.61
N ALA A 260 -10.14 2.79 17.78
CA ALA A 260 -9.12 1.75 17.94
C ALA A 260 -7.70 2.31 17.78
N VAL A 261 -7.48 3.17 16.76
CA VAL A 261 -6.19 3.88 16.56
C VAL A 261 -5.86 4.74 17.79
N GLN A 262 -6.81 5.51 18.31
CA GLN A 262 -6.61 6.30 19.54
C GLN A 262 -6.25 5.42 20.74
N VAL A 263 -6.92 4.27 20.89
CA VAL A 263 -6.62 3.32 21.97
C VAL A 263 -5.23 2.74 21.79
N ALA A 264 -4.84 2.34 20.57
CA ALA A 264 -3.50 1.85 20.25
C ALA A 264 -2.44 2.92 20.53
N GLN A 265 -2.65 4.17 20.11
CA GLN A 265 -1.75 5.29 20.41
C GLN A 265 -1.55 5.49 21.92
N ARG A 266 -2.64 5.52 22.68
CA ARG A 266 -2.58 5.76 24.14
C ARG A 266 -1.99 4.58 24.90
N TRP A 267 -2.25 3.37 24.45
CA TRP A 267 -1.83 2.16 25.15
C TRP A 267 -0.48 1.63 24.70
N ILE A 268 -0.18 1.70 23.41
CA ILE A 268 1.07 1.20 22.84
C ILE A 268 2.09 2.34 22.80
N LEU A 269 1.89 3.38 21.97
CA LEU A 269 2.91 4.40 21.75
C LEU A 269 3.22 5.22 23.01
N ALA A 270 2.22 5.53 23.85
CA ALA A 270 2.49 6.26 25.08
C ALA A 270 3.33 5.47 26.08
N ARG A 271 3.25 4.14 26.06
CA ARG A 271 4.10 3.28 26.92
C ARG A 271 5.51 3.12 26.37
N LEU A 272 5.70 3.20 25.06
CA LEU A 272 7.02 3.16 24.40
C LEU A 272 7.81 4.48 24.52
N ARG A 273 7.23 5.57 25.02
CA ARG A 273 7.82 6.92 24.99
C ARG A 273 9.20 7.07 25.64
N HIS A 274 9.61 6.14 26.51
CA HIS A 274 10.90 6.13 27.20
C HIS A 274 11.78 4.94 26.76
N GLU A 275 11.35 4.17 25.76
CA GLU A 275 12.07 3.03 25.23
C GLU A 275 12.73 3.43 23.90
N THR A 276 14.00 3.03 23.71
CA THR A 276 14.74 3.26 22.47
C THR A 276 14.89 1.96 21.71
N PHE A 277 14.59 1.97 20.41
CA PHE A 277 14.64 0.81 19.55
C PHE A 277 15.65 1.01 18.42
N PHE A 278 16.47 0.01 18.17
CA PHE A 278 17.50 0.02 17.13
C PHE A 278 17.11 -0.83 15.90
N SER A 279 15.97 -1.49 15.93
CA SER A 279 15.45 -2.24 14.79
C SER A 279 13.93 -2.33 14.82
N LEU A 280 13.34 -2.47 13.62
CA LEU A 280 11.90 -2.67 13.45
C LEU A 280 11.41 -3.95 14.16
N ASP A 281 12.20 -5.01 14.12
CA ASP A 281 11.86 -6.30 14.76
C ASP A 281 11.76 -6.18 16.28
N ARG A 282 12.67 -5.45 16.91
CA ARG A 282 12.65 -5.19 18.36
C ARG A 282 11.44 -4.36 18.75
N LEU A 283 11.17 -3.30 17.98
CA LEU A 283 9.98 -2.48 18.17
C LEU A 283 8.71 -3.34 18.02
N ASN A 284 8.61 -4.15 16.99
CA ASN A 284 7.45 -5.01 16.75
C ASN A 284 7.31 -6.12 17.80
N ALA A 285 8.40 -6.65 18.32
CA ALA A 285 8.34 -7.59 19.46
C ALA A 285 7.70 -6.92 20.68
N ARG A 286 8.12 -5.70 20.99
CA ARG A 286 7.57 -4.93 22.11
C ARG A 286 6.11 -4.53 21.89
N ILE A 287 5.74 -4.11 20.67
CA ILE A 287 4.36 -3.83 20.30
C ILE A 287 3.47 -5.07 20.53
N ARG A 288 3.93 -6.27 20.16
CA ARG A 288 3.17 -7.53 20.38
C ARG A 288 2.89 -7.81 21.85
N GLU A 289 3.86 -7.56 22.75
CA GLU A 289 3.65 -7.69 24.19
C GLU A 289 2.57 -6.72 24.70
N LEU A 290 2.69 -5.44 24.32
CA LEU A 290 1.73 -4.41 24.71
C LEU A 290 0.34 -4.65 24.11
N LEU A 291 0.27 -5.23 22.92
CA LEU A 291 -0.95 -5.61 22.24
C LEU A 291 -1.63 -6.80 22.94
N ALA A 292 -0.86 -7.80 23.39
CA ALA A 292 -1.38 -8.91 24.17
C ALA A 292 -2.02 -8.44 25.47
N ASP A 293 -1.38 -7.50 26.16
CA ASP A 293 -1.88 -6.84 27.36
C ASP A 293 -3.16 -6.01 27.07
N LEU A 294 -3.16 -5.21 25.99
CA LEU A 294 -4.34 -4.45 25.55
C LEU A 294 -5.54 -5.37 25.31
N ASN A 295 -5.33 -6.47 24.61
CA ASN A 295 -6.40 -7.41 24.26
C ASN A 295 -6.91 -8.23 25.45
N ALA A 296 -6.09 -8.41 26.49
CA ALA A 296 -6.46 -9.11 27.72
C ALA A 296 -7.20 -8.22 28.74
N ARG A 297 -7.17 -6.88 28.57
CA ARG A 297 -7.79 -5.96 29.54
C ARG A 297 -9.31 -5.99 29.51
N PRO A 298 -9.98 -5.98 30.69
CA PRO A 298 -11.41 -5.79 30.79
C PRO A 298 -11.87 -4.46 30.15
N MET A 299 -12.95 -4.49 29.40
CA MET A 299 -13.53 -3.32 28.75
C MET A 299 -14.72 -2.77 29.54
N LYS A 300 -14.76 -1.44 29.68
CA LYS A 300 -15.92 -0.75 30.28
C LYS A 300 -17.16 -0.94 29.39
N GLY A 301 -18.29 -1.26 29.99
CA GLY A 301 -19.57 -1.44 29.28
C GLY A 301 -19.76 -2.83 28.65
N TYR A 302 -18.82 -3.77 28.85
CA TYR A 302 -18.90 -5.13 28.33
C TYR A 302 -18.93 -6.20 29.46
N GLY A 303 -19.49 -5.84 30.63
CA GLY A 303 -19.61 -6.77 31.75
C GLY A 303 -18.28 -7.31 32.29
N GLY A 304 -17.19 -6.58 32.11
CA GLY A 304 -15.86 -7.00 32.52
C GLY A 304 -15.12 -7.90 31.50
N ALA A 305 -15.75 -8.27 30.37
CA ALA A 305 -15.11 -9.05 29.33
C ALA A 305 -13.97 -8.26 28.65
N SER A 306 -12.89 -8.96 28.36
CA SER A 306 -11.78 -8.42 27.57
C SER A 306 -12.06 -8.53 26.06
N ARG A 307 -11.22 -7.87 25.25
CA ARG A 307 -11.25 -8.03 23.77
C ARG A 307 -11.00 -9.48 23.37
N ARG A 308 -10.08 -10.15 24.06
CA ARG A 308 -9.76 -11.57 23.83
C ARG A 308 -10.95 -12.48 24.13
N ASP A 309 -11.66 -12.25 25.24
CA ASP A 309 -12.84 -13.06 25.59
C ASP A 309 -13.94 -12.95 24.54
N LEU A 310 -14.21 -11.70 24.09
CA LEU A 310 -15.19 -11.46 23.04
C LEU A 310 -14.74 -12.02 21.68
N PHE A 311 -13.44 -11.92 21.37
CA PHE A 311 -12.88 -12.49 20.15
C PHE A 311 -13.04 -14.01 20.13
N THR A 312 -12.60 -14.69 21.17
CA THR A 312 -12.68 -16.16 21.26
C THR A 312 -14.12 -16.65 21.23
N ARG A 313 -15.02 -15.90 21.87
CA ARG A 313 -16.43 -16.30 21.95
C ARG A 313 -17.20 -16.02 20.67
N PHE A 314 -16.93 -14.93 19.97
CA PHE A 314 -17.78 -14.45 18.87
C PHE A 314 -17.06 -14.39 17.52
N ASP A 315 -15.94 -13.66 17.42
CA ASP A 315 -15.30 -13.41 16.12
C ASP A 315 -14.57 -14.65 15.62
N GLN A 316 -13.75 -15.28 16.45
CA GLN A 316 -12.90 -16.40 16.05
C GLN A 316 -13.66 -17.55 15.39
N PRO A 317 -14.81 -18.03 15.92
CA PRO A 317 -15.60 -19.08 15.28
C PRO A 317 -16.26 -18.66 13.96
N ALA A 318 -16.43 -17.34 13.75
CA ALA A 318 -17.07 -16.77 12.57
C ALA A 318 -16.08 -16.38 11.45
N LEU A 319 -14.77 -16.40 11.73
CA LEU A 319 -13.74 -16.16 10.71
C LEU A 319 -13.66 -17.34 9.74
N ARG A 320 -13.35 -17.04 8.48
CA ARG A 320 -13.07 -18.07 7.48
C ARG A 320 -11.67 -18.66 7.69
N PRO A 321 -11.40 -19.91 7.28
CA PRO A 321 -10.08 -20.49 7.39
C PRO A 321 -9.06 -19.72 6.55
N LEU A 322 -7.81 -19.69 7.01
CA LEU A 322 -6.69 -19.17 6.24
C LEU A 322 -6.38 -20.08 5.04
N PRO A 323 -5.96 -19.52 3.90
CA PRO A 323 -5.38 -20.31 2.81
C PRO A 323 -4.15 -21.09 3.30
N ALA A 324 -3.86 -22.22 2.65
CA ALA A 324 -2.69 -23.05 2.97
C ALA A 324 -1.35 -22.31 2.74
N GLU A 325 -1.33 -21.44 1.73
CA GLU A 325 -0.15 -20.66 1.38
C GLU A 325 -0.37 -19.18 1.68
N ARG A 326 0.71 -18.49 2.04
CA ARG A 326 0.70 -17.04 2.23
C ARG A 326 0.65 -16.33 0.89
N PHE A 327 -0.04 -15.20 0.85
CA PHE A 327 0.00 -14.32 -0.32
C PHE A 327 1.41 -13.77 -0.53
N VAL A 328 1.93 -13.96 -1.73
CA VAL A 328 3.20 -13.37 -2.15
C VAL A 328 2.91 -12.02 -2.79
N TYR A 329 3.42 -10.96 -2.18
CA TYR A 329 3.27 -9.61 -2.73
C TYR A 329 3.91 -9.51 -4.11
N THR A 330 3.18 -8.92 -5.04
CA THR A 330 3.64 -8.66 -6.40
C THR A 330 3.36 -7.21 -6.80
N GLU A 331 4.25 -6.63 -7.58
CA GLU A 331 4.10 -5.29 -8.12
C GLU A 331 3.76 -5.36 -9.60
N TRP A 332 2.72 -4.64 -10.01
CA TRP A 332 2.36 -4.52 -11.40
C TRP A 332 2.98 -3.26 -12.01
N ARG A 333 3.67 -3.44 -13.15
CA ARG A 333 4.24 -2.36 -13.96
C ARG A 333 3.86 -2.57 -15.42
N GLN A 334 3.92 -1.50 -16.21
CA GLN A 334 3.84 -1.57 -17.66
C GLN A 334 5.19 -1.24 -18.25
N ALA A 335 5.59 -1.96 -19.29
CA ALA A 335 6.81 -1.68 -20.02
C ALA A 335 6.54 -1.78 -21.52
N ARG A 336 7.19 -0.90 -22.29
CA ARG A 336 7.22 -1.00 -23.75
C ARG A 336 8.37 -1.91 -24.16
N VAL A 337 8.10 -2.84 -25.06
CA VAL A 337 9.10 -3.74 -25.60
C VAL A 337 10.01 -2.97 -26.57
N ASN A 338 11.31 -3.03 -26.33
CA ASN A 338 12.34 -2.39 -27.16
C ASN A 338 12.52 -3.13 -28.50
N ILE A 339 13.25 -2.51 -29.43
CA ILE A 339 13.54 -3.07 -30.76
C ILE A 339 14.34 -4.37 -30.69
N ASP A 340 15.08 -4.57 -29.62
CA ASP A 340 15.86 -5.77 -29.31
C ASP A 340 15.04 -6.86 -28.59
N TYR A 341 13.69 -6.74 -28.61
CA TYR A 341 12.75 -7.66 -27.96
C TYR A 341 12.96 -7.81 -26.44
N HIS A 342 13.50 -6.81 -25.77
CA HIS A 342 13.65 -6.78 -24.32
C HIS A 342 12.75 -5.72 -23.69
N VAL A 343 12.44 -5.94 -22.42
CA VAL A 343 11.88 -4.95 -21.50
C VAL A 343 12.91 -4.64 -20.43
N ASP A 344 13.04 -3.36 -20.07
CA ASP A 344 13.91 -2.93 -18.98
C ASP A 344 13.13 -3.00 -17.64
N VAL A 345 13.69 -3.73 -16.69
CA VAL A 345 13.20 -3.78 -15.31
C VAL A 345 14.38 -3.60 -14.37
N GLU A 346 14.41 -2.47 -13.66
CA GLU A 346 15.46 -2.14 -12.69
C GLU A 346 16.88 -2.19 -13.29
N ARG A 347 17.01 -1.70 -14.53
CA ARG A 347 18.25 -1.71 -15.31
C ARG A 347 18.77 -3.12 -15.68
N HIS A 348 17.90 -4.12 -15.68
CA HIS A 348 18.18 -5.43 -16.24
C HIS A 348 17.19 -5.70 -17.39
N LEU A 349 17.70 -6.19 -18.52
CA LEU A 349 16.93 -6.43 -19.73
C LEU A 349 16.43 -7.87 -19.77
N TYR A 350 15.11 -8.06 -19.91
CA TYR A 350 14.48 -9.37 -20.03
C TYR A 350 13.82 -9.53 -21.39
N SER A 351 14.16 -10.60 -22.09
CA SER A 351 13.59 -10.83 -23.42
C SER A 351 12.13 -11.25 -23.35
N VAL A 352 11.38 -10.81 -24.33
CA VAL A 352 10.00 -11.25 -24.59
C VAL A 352 9.88 -11.68 -26.05
N PRO A 353 8.88 -12.47 -26.45
CA PRO A 353 8.74 -12.88 -27.86
C PRO A 353 8.85 -11.69 -28.81
N HIS A 354 9.72 -11.77 -29.81
CA HIS A 354 10.04 -10.68 -30.75
C HIS A 354 8.82 -10.08 -31.46
N ARG A 355 7.72 -10.85 -31.60
CA ARG A 355 6.44 -10.37 -32.15
C ARG A 355 5.81 -9.24 -31.33
N LEU A 356 6.29 -8.99 -30.10
CA LEU A 356 5.82 -7.96 -29.20
C LEU A 356 6.62 -6.66 -29.26
N ILE A 357 7.61 -6.56 -30.15
CA ILE A 357 8.40 -5.35 -30.33
C ILE A 357 7.48 -4.14 -30.50
N HIS A 358 7.81 -3.05 -29.82
CA HIS A 358 7.04 -1.79 -29.74
C HIS A 358 5.66 -1.86 -29.07
N GLN A 359 5.21 -3.03 -28.62
CA GLN A 359 3.98 -3.16 -27.86
C GLN A 359 4.24 -2.91 -26.37
N THR A 360 3.17 -2.52 -25.66
CA THR A 360 3.18 -2.42 -24.19
C THR A 360 2.74 -3.76 -23.61
N VAL A 361 3.47 -4.25 -22.64
CA VAL A 361 3.17 -5.47 -21.89
C VAL A 361 3.01 -5.14 -20.41
N ASP A 362 2.17 -5.91 -19.71
CA ASP A 362 2.07 -5.81 -18.25
C ASP A 362 3.08 -6.77 -17.63
N LEU A 363 3.77 -6.28 -16.63
CA LEU A 363 4.79 -7.02 -15.87
C LEU A 363 4.32 -7.21 -14.44
N ARG A 364 4.38 -8.44 -13.95
CA ARG A 364 4.11 -8.78 -12.56
C ARG A 364 5.41 -9.21 -11.89
N LEU A 365 5.86 -8.39 -10.94
CA LEU A 365 7.15 -8.58 -10.27
C LEU A 365 6.91 -9.13 -8.84
N SER A 366 7.49 -10.28 -8.57
CA SER A 366 7.66 -10.79 -7.20
C SER A 366 9.10 -10.55 -6.71
N ALA A 367 9.44 -11.03 -5.53
CA ALA A 367 10.82 -11.00 -5.05
C ALA A 367 11.78 -11.82 -5.94
N THR A 368 11.30 -12.91 -6.56
CA THR A 368 12.14 -13.88 -7.28
C THR A 368 11.78 -14.04 -8.75
N THR A 369 10.60 -13.60 -9.18
CA THR A 369 10.10 -13.81 -10.55
C THR A 369 9.63 -12.53 -11.19
N LEU A 370 9.76 -12.49 -12.52
CA LEU A 370 9.17 -11.51 -13.42
C LEU A 370 8.25 -12.27 -14.38
N GLU A 371 6.97 -12.04 -14.26
CA GLU A 371 5.96 -12.59 -15.19
C GLU A 371 5.56 -11.53 -16.22
N VAL A 372 5.48 -11.92 -17.47
CA VAL A 372 5.10 -11.05 -18.58
C VAL A 372 3.72 -11.41 -19.07
N PHE A 373 2.83 -10.43 -19.18
CA PHE A 373 1.45 -10.58 -19.63
C PHE A 373 1.18 -9.70 -20.86
N GLN A 374 0.40 -10.22 -21.78
CA GLN A 374 -0.18 -9.46 -22.87
C GLN A 374 -1.70 -9.63 -22.86
N ARG A 375 -2.45 -8.53 -22.77
CA ARG A 375 -3.92 -8.52 -22.73
C ARG A 375 -4.50 -9.52 -21.71
N GLY A 376 -3.90 -9.57 -20.52
CA GLY A 376 -4.33 -10.44 -19.43
C GLY A 376 -3.83 -11.89 -19.52
N THR A 377 -3.21 -12.31 -20.64
CA THR A 377 -2.64 -13.65 -20.78
C THR A 377 -1.17 -13.66 -20.43
N ARG A 378 -0.75 -14.59 -19.55
CA ARG A 378 0.66 -14.77 -19.18
C ARG A 378 1.42 -15.40 -20.36
N ILE A 379 2.45 -14.70 -20.85
CA ILE A 379 3.26 -15.11 -21.99
C ILE A 379 4.51 -15.84 -21.55
N TRP A 380 5.19 -15.30 -20.51
CA TRP A 380 6.46 -15.84 -20.04
C TRP A 380 6.70 -15.57 -18.56
N VAL A 381 7.61 -16.35 -17.97
CA VAL A 381 8.10 -16.16 -16.59
C VAL A 381 9.62 -16.19 -16.62
N HIS A 382 10.24 -15.13 -16.12
CA HIS A 382 11.68 -15.07 -15.89
C HIS A 382 11.99 -15.18 -14.40
N ARG A 383 13.12 -15.77 -14.07
CA ARG A 383 13.73 -15.57 -12.76
C ARG A 383 14.25 -14.15 -12.69
N ARG A 384 13.85 -13.39 -11.64
CA ARG A 384 14.31 -12.03 -11.45
C ARG A 384 15.80 -12.01 -11.08
N SER A 385 16.59 -11.20 -11.77
CA SER A 385 17.99 -10.98 -11.44
C SER A 385 18.11 -10.13 -10.16
N PRO A 386 18.96 -10.52 -9.20
CA PRO A 386 19.25 -9.68 -8.04
C PRO A 386 20.19 -8.52 -8.36
N HIS A 387 20.81 -8.54 -9.55
CA HIS A 387 21.81 -7.55 -9.97
C HIS A 387 21.23 -6.61 -11.04
N ALA A 388 21.47 -5.32 -10.86
CA ALA A 388 21.22 -4.33 -11.89
C ALA A 388 22.29 -4.47 -13.01
N GLY A 389 21.89 -4.20 -14.24
CA GLY A 389 22.72 -4.36 -15.42
C GLY A 389 22.66 -5.78 -16.01
N GLY A 390 23.12 -5.94 -17.23
CA GLY A 390 23.07 -7.20 -17.95
C GLY A 390 21.70 -7.50 -18.58
N PHE A 391 21.59 -8.69 -19.12
CA PHE A 391 20.40 -9.13 -19.83
C PHE A 391 20.14 -10.63 -19.63
N THR A 392 18.87 -11.00 -19.66
CA THR A 392 18.41 -12.40 -19.69
C THR A 392 17.64 -12.63 -20.96
N THR A 393 18.24 -13.37 -21.89
CA THR A 393 17.65 -13.63 -23.20
C THR A 393 17.29 -15.09 -23.34
N ILE A 394 16.04 -15.35 -23.73
CA ILE A 394 15.51 -16.68 -23.99
C ILE A 394 15.57 -16.93 -25.50
N PRO A 395 16.20 -18.02 -25.98
CA PRO A 395 16.35 -18.28 -27.41
C PRO A 395 15.02 -18.33 -28.18
N GLU A 396 13.96 -18.83 -27.56
CA GLU A 396 12.60 -18.94 -28.13
C GLU A 396 11.96 -17.56 -28.39
N HIS A 397 12.44 -16.51 -27.73
CA HIS A 397 11.97 -15.13 -27.92
C HIS A 397 12.57 -14.48 -29.17
N MET A 398 13.69 -14.99 -29.63
CA MET A 398 14.43 -14.42 -30.76
C MET A 398 13.78 -14.68 -32.11
N PRO A 399 13.92 -13.76 -33.07
CA PRO A 399 13.69 -14.06 -34.48
C PRO A 399 14.58 -15.23 -34.94
N HIS A 400 14.11 -16.02 -35.89
CA HIS A 400 14.84 -17.18 -36.42
C HIS A 400 16.28 -16.82 -36.88
N ALA A 401 16.43 -15.65 -37.52
CA ALA A 401 17.75 -15.16 -37.96
C ALA A 401 18.71 -14.91 -36.80
N HIS A 402 18.24 -14.32 -35.69
CA HIS A 402 19.08 -14.04 -34.51
C HIS A 402 19.44 -15.33 -33.77
N ARG A 403 18.49 -16.27 -33.67
CA ARG A 403 18.73 -17.59 -33.09
C ARG A 403 19.79 -18.36 -33.88
N ALA A 404 19.64 -18.38 -35.20
CA ALA A 404 20.62 -18.99 -36.09
C ALA A 404 22.01 -18.36 -35.91
N HIS A 405 22.08 -17.03 -35.72
CA HIS A 405 23.36 -16.34 -35.48
C HIS A 405 24.03 -16.75 -34.15
N LEU A 406 23.26 -16.89 -33.07
CA LEU A 406 23.81 -17.36 -31.79
C LEU A 406 24.33 -18.81 -31.84
N GLU A 407 23.73 -19.61 -32.69
CA GLU A 407 24.13 -20.99 -32.90
C GLU A 407 25.40 -21.14 -33.73
N TRP A 408 25.88 -20.03 -34.35
CA TRP A 408 27.11 -20.07 -35.15
C TRP A 408 28.33 -20.01 -34.23
N SER A 409 28.84 -21.16 -33.91
CA SER A 409 30.14 -21.32 -33.28
C SER A 409 31.14 -21.90 -34.27
N PRO A 410 32.44 -21.65 -34.12
CA PRO A 410 33.49 -22.29 -34.95
C PRO A 410 33.31 -23.81 -35.02
N THR A 411 33.07 -24.46 -33.87
CA THR A 411 32.88 -25.89 -33.79
C THR A 411 31.64 -26.38 -34.53
N ARG A 412 30.53 -25.63 -34.52
CA ARG A 412 29.33 -25.98 -35.27
C ARG A 412 29.51 -25.82 -36.76
N LEU A 413 30.19 -24.75 -37.22
CA LEU A 413 30.48 -24.55 -38.61
C LEU A 413 31.42 -25.65 -39.16
N ILE A 414 32.43 -26.06 -38.41
CA ILE A 414 33.30 -27.18 -38.74
C ILE A 414 32.52 -28.48 -38.81
N ARG A 415 31.69 -28.77 -37.80
CA ARG A 415 30.82 -29.96 -37.77
C ARG A 415 29.84 -29.98 -38.94
N TRP A 416 29.28 -28.83 -39.29
CA TRP A 416 28.43 -28.70 -40.46
C TRP A 416 29.20 -28.89 -41.76
N GLY A 417 30.44 -28.37 -41.85
CA GLY A 417 31.34 -28.69 -42.96
C GLY A 417 31.60 -30.19 -43.12
N ALA A 418 31.74 -30.92 -41.99
CA ALA A 418 31.93 -32.35 -41.96
C ALA A 418 30.71 -33.16 -42.50
N THR A 419 29.49 -32.59 -42.43
CA THR A 419 28.33 -33.21 -43.10
C THR A 419 28.36 -33.15 -44.62
N VAL A 420 29.17 -32.26 -45.19
CA VAL A 420 29.43 -32.19 -46.64
C VAL A 420 30.58 -33.11 -47.00
N GLY A 421 31.68 -33.07 -46.21
CA GLY A 421 32.81 -33.96 -46.34
C GLY A 421 34.04 -33.48 -45.56
N PRO A 422 35.05 -34.34 -45.36
CA PRO A 422 36.25 -34.03 -44.57
C PRO A 422 37.08 -32.85 -45.11
N HIS A 423 37.20 -32.69 -46.42
CA HIS A 423 37.94 -31.56 -47.00
C HIS A 423 37.20 -30.23 -46.80
N THR A 424 35.87 -30.26 -46.86
CA THR A 424 35.04 -29.08 -46.58
C THR A 424 35.17 -28.69 -45.10
N ALA A 425 35.20 -29.63 -44.17
CA ALA A 425 35.44 -29.37 -42.76
C ALA A 425 36.83 -28.74 -42.55
N ALA A 426 37.88 -29.32 -43.16
CA ALA A 426 39.25 -28.81 -43.07
C ALA A 426 39.35 -27.39 -43.65
N LEU A 427 38.69 -27.12 -44.78
CA LEU A 427 38.67 -25.78 -45.38
C LEU A 427 37.96 -24.75 -44.47
N VAL A 428 36.82 -25.11 -43.88
CA VAL A 428 36.10 -24.26 -42.91
C VAL A 428 37.00 -23.96 -41.70
N GLU A 429 37.70 -24.93 -41.15
CA GLU A 429 38.65 -24.74 -40.07
C GLU A 429 39.79 -23.81 -40.46
N GLN A 430 40.39 -24.00 -41.64
CA GLN A 430 41.44 -23.10 -42.16
C GLN A 430 40.94 -21.67 -42.38
N ILE A 431 39.71 -21.47 -42.89
CA ILE A 431 39.12 -20.14 -43.06
C ILE A 431 38.95 -19.46 -41.70
N LEU A 432 38.46 -20.17 -40.69
CA LEU A 432 38.27 -19.62 -39.36
C LEU A 432 39.59 -19.28 -38.67
N ALA A 433 40.59 -20.18 -38.77
CA ALA A 433 41.92 -20.00 -38.21
C ALA A 433 42.75 -18.90 -38.91
N SER A 434 42.48 -18.63 -40.18
CA SER A 434 43.19 -17.60 -40.96
C SER A 434 42.80 -16.17 -40.62
N ARG A 435 41.80 -15.95 -39.75
CA ARG A 435 41.31 -14.63 -39.36
C ARG A 435 41.75 -14.25 -37.96
N PRO A 436 42.00 -12.97 -37.68
CA PRO A 436 42.32 -12.50 -36.32
C PRO A 436 41.20 -12.85 -35.31
N HIS A 437 39.94 -12.88 -35.76
CA HIS A 437 38.80 -13.33 -34.99
C HIS A 437 37.96 -14.30 -35.82
N PRO A 438 37.57 -15.47 -35.30
CA PRO A 438 36.83 -16.50 -36.05
C PRO A 438 35.52 -15.99 -36.70
N GLU A 439 34.80 -15.06 -36.05
CA GLU A 439 33.54 -14.50 -36.59
C GLU A 439 33.70 -13.81 -37.94
N GLN A 440 34.90 -13.29 -38.26
CA GLN A 440 35.19 -12.70 -39.57
C GLN A 440 35.13 -13.74 -40.70
N GLY A 441 35.32 -15.01 -40.37
CA GLY A 441 35.23 -16.14 -41.28
C GLY A 441 33.80 -16.68 -41.46
N TYR A 442 32.85 -16.39 -40.55
CA TYR A 442 31.51 -17.02 -40.53
C TYR A 442 30.75 -16.85 -41.84
N ARG A 443 30.74 -15.64 -42.43
CA ARG A 443 30.05 -15.38 -43.72
C ARG A 443 30.65 -16.20 -44.85
N SER A 444 31.97 -16.35 -44.87
CA SER A 444 32.67 -17.17 -45.87
C SER A 444 32.33 -18.65 -45.71
N CYS A 445 32.31 -19.16 -44.48
CA CYS A 445 31.94 -20.53 -44.17
C CYS A 445 30.47 -20.84 -44.53
N LEU A 446 29.55 -19.93 -44.18
CA LEU A 446 28.15 -20.07 -44.54
C LEU A 446 27.90 -20.02 -46.03
N GLY A 447 28.63 -19.16 -46.76
CA GLY A 447 28.64 -19.13 -48.21
C GLY A 447 29.08 -20.47 -48.79
N LEU A 448 30.18 -21.04 -48.26
CA LEU A 448 30.69 -22.32 -48.67
C LEU A 448 29.64 -23.45 -48.48
N LEU A 449 29.04 -23.49 -47.30
CA LEU A 449 28.00 -24.49 -47.00
C LEU A 449 26.71 -24.29 -47.82
N ARG A 450 26.41 -23.06 -48.25
CA ARG A 450 25.31 -22.76 -49.17
C ARG A 450 25.59 -23.31 -50.59
N LEU A 451 26.86 -23.30 -51.03
CA LEU A 451 27.25 -23.90 -52.30
C LEU A 451 26.94 -25.40 -52.33
N ALA A 452 27.03 -26.09 -51.19
CA ALA A 452 26.65 -27.52 -51.13
C ALA A 452 25.16 -27.78 -51.44
N LYS A 453 24.27 -26.81 -51.14
CA LYS A 453 22.86 -26.89 -51.55
C LYS A 453 22.67 -26.60 -53.04
N GLN A 454 23.52 -25.78 -53.62
CA GLN A 454 23.41 -25.35 -55.02
C GLN A 454 24.06 -26.33 -56.01
N TYR A 455 25.24 -26.83 -55.66
CA TYR A 455 26.08 -27.65 -56.57
C TYR A 455 26.10 -29.13 -56.16
N GLY A 456 25.58 -29.48 -55.02
CA GLY A 456 25.63 -30.80 -54.39
C GLY A 456 26.86 -31.00 -53.50
N PRO A 457 26.75 -31.85 -52.44
CA PRO A 457 27.84 -32.04 -51.47
C PRO A 457 29.12 -32.60 -52.08
N GLU A 458 29.01 -33.56 -53.00
CA GLU A 458 30.19 -34.21 -53.64
C GLU A 458 31.05 -33.24 -54.42
N ARG A 459 30.43 -32.32 -55.16
CA ARG A 459 31.14 -31.30 -55.93
C ARG A 459 31.85 -30.26 -55.05
N VAL A 460 31.17 -29.85 -53.99
CA VAL A 460 31.74 -28.91 -53.00
C VAL A 460 32.88 -29.57 -52.21
N GLU A 461 32.76 -30.84 -51.89
CA GLU A 461 33.83 -31.60 -51.24
C GLU A 461 35.08 -31.70 -52.14
N ALA A 462 34.90 -32.05 -53.43
CA ALA A 462 36.01 -32.08 -54.41
C ALA A 462 36.65 -30.72 -54.60
N ALA A 463 35.87 -29.64 -54.74
CA ALA A 463 36.39 -28.28 -54.84
C ALA A 463 37.07 -27.83 -53.55
N SER A 464 36.57 -28.22 -52.37
CA SER A 464 37.20 -27.93 -51.06
C SER A 464 38.53 -28.66 -50.92
N GLY A 465 38.60 -29.94 -51.34
CA GLY A 465 39.87 -30.70 -51.36
C GLY A 465 40.94 -30.00 -52.20
N ARG A 466 40.57 -29.54 -53.40
CA ARG A 466 41.46 -28.79 -54.29
C ARG A 466 41.86 -27.44 -53.64
N ALA A 467 40.89 -26.72 -53.03
CA ALA A 467 41.18 -25.45 -52.36
C ALA A 467 42.16 -25.61 -51.18
N VAL A 468 41.98 -26.66 -50.36
CA VAL A 468 42.93 -27.00 -49.31
C VAL A 468 44.31 -27.29 -49.84
N ALA A 469 44.42 -28.10 -50.90
CA ALA A 469 45.68 -28.48 -51.51
C ALA A 469 46.47 -27.27 -52.09
N VAL A 470 45.78 -26.29 -52.68
CA VAL A 470 46.42 -25.08 -53.22
C VAL A 470 46.47 -23.93 -52.20
N GLY A 471 46.05 -24.12 -50.95
CA GLY A 471 46.06 -23.09 -49.92
C GLY A 471 45.04 -21.95 -50.15
N ALA A 472 44.00 -22.14 -50.90
CA ALA A 472 42.97 -21.15 -51.25
C ALA A 472 41.89 -21.05 -50.17
N ARG A 473 41.99 -20.11 -49.24
CA ARG A 473 41.16 -19.97 -48.03
C ARG A 473 40.06 -18.92 -48.20
N SER A 474 39.29 -18.99 -49.32
CA SER A 474 38.17 -18.05 -49.47
C SER A 474 36.97 -18.68 -50.20
N TYR A 475 35.78 -18.23 -49.84
CA TYR A 475 34.51 -18.59 -50.52
C TYR A 475 34.62 -18.35 -52.05
N ARG A 476 35.17 -17.21 -52.46
CA ARG A 476 35.27 -16.86 -53.90
C ARG A 476 36.08 -17.84 -54.72
N HIS A 477 37.16 -18.40 -54.15
CA HIS A 477 37.98 -19.39 -54.85
C HIS A 477 37.19 -20.69 -55.08
N VAL A 478 36.48 -21.18 -54.07
CA VAL A 478 35.67 -22.38 -54.19
C VAL A 478 34.51 -22.17 -55.18
N GLU A 479 33.83 -21.00 -55.06
CA GLU A 479 32.79 -20.64 -56.02
C GLU A 479 33.30 -20.62 -57.48
N ALA A 480 34.48 -20.03 -57.71
CA ALA A 480 35.11 -19.99 -59.03
C ALA A 480 35.48 -21.41 -59.51
N MET A 481 36.04 -22.26 -58.67
CA MET A 481 36.32 -23.67 -58.99
C MET A 481 35.08 -24.42 -59.44
N LEU A 482 33.96 -24.24 -58.71
CA LEU A 482 32.68 -24.88 -59.06
C LEU A 482 32.07 -24.33 -60.36
N LYS A 483 32.13 -23.01 -60.57
CA LYS A 483 31.65 -22.36 -61.81
C LYS A 483 32.40 -22.81 -63.07
N HIS A 484 33.71 -22.98 -62.95
CA HIS A 484 34.57 -23.38 -64.05
C HIS A 484 34.76 -24.91 -64.17
N GLY A 485 34.07 -25.68 -63.29
CA GLY A 485 34.13 -27.13 -63.34
C GLY A 485 35.45 -27.74 -62.93
N LEU A 486 36.32 -27.00 -62.25
CA LEU A 486 37.64 -27.49 -61.81
C LEU A 486 37.53 -28.61 -60.75
N ASP A 487 36.38 -28.76 -60.11
CA ASP A 487 36.04 -29.85 -59.21
C ASP A 487 35.94 -31.21 -59.91
N ARG A 488 35.78 -31.23 -61.25
CA ARG A 488 35.62 -32.43 -62.09
C ARG A 488 36.92 -32.83 -62.80
N VAL A 489 37.94 -31.99 -62.72
CA VAL A 489 39.25 -32.25 -63.37
C VAL A 489 40.15 -32.90 -62.34
N PRO A 490 40.83 -34.02 -62.62
CA PRO A 490 41.82 -34.61 -61.73
C PRO A 490 42.87 -33.56 -61.31
N PHE A 491 43.18 -33.51 -60.03
CA PHE A 491 44.20 -32.62 -59.49
C PHE A 491 45.49 -33.44 -59.31
N GLU A 492 46.49 -33.16 -60.14
CA GLU A 492 47.80 -33.72 -59.95
C GLU A 492 48.67 -32.73 -59.14
N PRO A 493 49.24 -33.16 -57.97
CA PRO A 493 49.95 -32.27 -57.08
C PRO A 493 51.32 -31.72 -57.59
N ASP A 494 51.73 -32.06 -58.81
CA ASP A 494 53.09 -31.81 -59.31
C ASP A 494 53.32 -30.47 -60.03
N ASP A 495 52.46 -29.47 -59.83
CA ASP A 495 52.89 -28.12 -60.23
C ASP A 495 53.85 -27.53 -59.20
N PRO A 496 55.10 -27.13 -59.59
CA PRO A 496 56.07 -26.58 -58.65
C PRO A 496 55.44 -25.33 -57.94
N PRO A 497 55.76 -25.08 -56.69
CA PRO A 497 55.23 -23.92 -55.97
C PRO A 497 55.62 -22.66 -56.80
N PRO A 498 54.70 -21.68 -56.93
CA PRO A 498 54.99 -20.46 -57.69
C PRO A 498 56.29 -19.85 -57.16
N SER A 499 57.22 -19.59 -58.08
CA SER A 499 58.53 -18.99 -57.76
C SER A 499 58.36 -17.87 -56.74
N PRO A 500 59.24 -17.77 -55.73
CA PRO A 500 59.15 -16.73 -54.73
C PRO A 500 59.06 -15.35 -55.44
N ARG A 501 58.00 -14.61 -55.07
CA ARG A 501 57.80 -13.25 -55.60
C ARG A 501 59.16 -12.53 -55.51
N ARG A 502 59.73 -12.07 -56.66
CA ARG A 502 60.93 -11.21 -56.66
C ARG A 502 60.65 -10.08 -55.68
N VAL A 503 61.53 -9.96 -54.68
CA VAL A 503 61.56 -8.82 -53.80
C VAL A 503 61.86 -7.60 -54.66
N HIS A 504 60.87 -6.77 -54.85
CA HIS A 504 61.07 -5.52 -55.61
C HIS A 504 61.73 -4.53 -54.65
N ASP A 505 62.80 -3.84 -55.12
CA ASP A 505 63.58 -2.90 -54.32
C ASP A 505 62.78 -1.76 -53.66
N ASN A 506 61.54 -1.59 -54.09
CA ASN A 506 60.59 -0.64 -53.48
C ASN A 506 59.71 -1.21 -52.37
N VAL A 507 59.86 -2.49 -52.00
CA VAL A 507 59.08 -3.10 -50.85
C VAL A 507 59.95 -2.92 -49.60
N ARG A 508 59.67 -1.85 -48.87
CA ARG A 508 60.27 -1.56 -47.56
C ARG A 508 59.71 -2.47 -46.51
N GLY A 509 60.54 -3.33 -45.92
CA GLY A 509 60.16 -4.23 -44.84
C GLY A 509 59.97 -3.50 -43.51
N PRO A 510 59.44 -4.20 -42.48
CA PRO A 510 59.14 -3.63 -41.13
C PRO A 510 60.35 -2.92 -40.49
N ALA A 511 61.56 -3.35 -40.77
CA ALA A 511 62.82 -2.74 -40.27
C ALA A 511 63.09 -1.32 -40.78
N TYR A 512 62.47 -0.92 -41.91
CA TYR A 512 62.60 0.44 -42.42
C TYR A 512 61.87 1.48 -41.57
N TYR A 513 60.81 1.08 -40.89
CA TYR A 513 60.02 1.96 -40.05
C TYR A 513 60.47 1.96 -38.59
N GLN A 514 61.56 1.22 -38.26
CA GLN A 514 62.11 1.14 -36.89
C GLN A 514 63.39 1.97 -36.76
N GLN A 515 63.81 2.79 -37.80
CA GLN A 515 64.88 3.75 -37.62
C GLN A 515 64.40 4.87 -36.70
N GLU A 516 64.97 4.90 -35.50
CA GLU A 516 64.83 6.01 -34.56
C GLU A 516 65.34 7.29 -35.20
N LEU A 517 64.50 8.31 -35.21
CA LEU A 517 64.97 9.68 -35.54
C LEU A 517 65.93 10.11 -34.44
N PRO A 518 67.17 10.63 -34.81
CA PRO A 518 68.04 11.19 -33.78
C PRO A 518 67.31 12.38 -33.12
N HIS A 519 67.27 12.37 -31.80
CA HIS A 519 66.86 13.53 -31.03
C HIS A 519 67.79 14.70 -31.40
N ALA A 520 67.20 15.75 -31.95
CA ALA A 520 67.86 17.04 -32.04
C ALA A 520 67.77 17.72 -30.68
N ASP A 521 68.91 18.13 -30.11
CA ASP A 521 69.03 18.91 -28.88
C ASP A 521 68.31 20.25 -28.95
#